data_dec22c2180be7d4b6298bc3bb6a38d4a
#
_entry.id   dec22c2180be7d4b6298bc3bb6a38d4a
#
_cell.length_a   1.000
_cell.length_b   1.000
_cell.length_c   1.000
_cell.angle_alpha   90.00
_cell.angle_beta   90.00
_cell.angle_gamma   90.00
#
_symmetry.space_group_name_H-M   'P 1'
#
loop_
_entity.id
_entity.type
_entity.pdbx_description
1 polymer ?
#
loop_
_entity_poly.entity_id
_entity_poly.type
_entity_poly.pdbx_seq_one_letter_code
_entity_poly.pdbx_strand_id
1 'polypeptide(L)'
;MMLEERSMPERFVGIDVGAETIKLIELTRRNGVLERTRQARVEHHKTPGPVLLGLLEDWNWDGLAGAAACGRLSRQVALPRVPITQAQVAGLRRLRGGRATTLVSIGSHGFSVLELRDSGAEVFRENTRCSQGTGNFLRQLVGRFDLSIHEASALVEGESEPAPLSGRCPVILKTDMTHLANKGESRSRILAGLYDAVCENVQVLIKPRLGPPEVMLVGGVTRSRRVRENFRVFVERHGMHPIEIEEDDALFFEALGSALVAAESPAPLPALEAVLAAHDGHELERVPALASYLGGVERMKRQTARPIRVKGSGKLILGFDIGSTGSKVVALDCDSREVVWEG
;
A
#
# COMPACT_ATOMS: atom_id res chain seq x y z
N MET A 1 17.03 -54.90 13.99
CA MET A 1 15.93 -53.89 14.01
C MET A 1 16.61 -52.55 14.11
N MET A 2 16.96 -51.96 12.94
CA MET A 2 17.59 -50.62 12.85
C MET A 2 16.52 -49.60 13.25
N LEU A 3 16.77 -48.85 14.32
CA LEU A 3 15.98 -47.70 14.65
C LEU A 3 16.21 -46.66 13.51
N GLU A 4 15.19 -46.40 12.71
CA GLU A 4 15.16 -45.24 11.84
C GLU A 4 15.36 -44.03 12.73
N GLU A 5 16.55 -43.42 12.65
CA GLU A 5 16.77 -42.07 13.17
C GLU A 5 15.71 -41.17 12.50
N ARG A 6 14.66 -40.85 13.20
CA ARG A 6 13.72 -39.80 12.79
C ARG A 6 14.52 -38.51 12.79
N SER A 7 15.03 -38.13 11.61
CA SER A 7 15.65 -36.82 11.46
C SER A 7 14.63 -35.77 11.90
N MET A 8 15.08 -34.81 12.69
CA MET A 8 14.23 -33.69 13.09
C MET A 8 13.70 -33.00 11.83
N PRO A 9 12.41 -32.61 11.80
CA PRO A 9 11.84 -31.98 10.62
C PRO A 9 12.56 -30.65 10.32
N GLU A 10 13.03 -30.48 9.11
CA GLU A 10 13.67 -29.22 8.67
C GLU A 10 12.63 -28.12 8.54
N ARG A 11 12.92 -26.99 9.14
CA ARG A 11 12.04 -25.81 9.15
C ARG A 11 12.67 -24.66 8.39
N PHE A 12 11.90 -24.02 7.50
CA PHE A 12 12.34 -22.93 6.66
C PHE A 12 11.40 -21.73 6.81
N VAL A 13 11.94 -20.54 6.91
CA VAL A 13 11.15 -19.31 7.07
C VAL A 13 11.33 -18.37 5.90
N GLY A 14 10.23 -17.96 5.31
CA GLY A 14 10.17 -16.85 4.35
C GLY A 14 9.62 -15.59 4.99
N ILE A 15 10.31 -14.49 4.75
CA ILE A 15 10.01 -13.20 5.36
C ILE A 15 9.74 -12.17 4.26
N ASP A 16 8.54 -11.60 4.24
CA ASP A 16 8.25 -10.39 3.45
C ASP A 16 8.33 -9.17 4.37
N VAL A 17 9.43 -8.43 4.29
CA VAL A 17 9.60 -7.16 5.01
C VAL A 17 9.02 -6.04 4.15
N GLY A 18 7.71 -5.90 4.21
CA GLY A 18 6.97 -4.87 3.49
C GLY A 18 7.20 -3.48 4.07
N ALA A 19 6.60 -2.46 3.46
CA ALA A 19 6.74 -1.07 3.92
C ALA A 19 5.88 -0.73 5.15
N GLU A 20 4.83 -1.51 5.43
CA GLU A 20 3.90 -1.32 6.55
C GLU A 20 3.79 -2.56 7.44
N THR A 21 3.95 -3.74 6.87
CA THR A 21 3.76 -5.02 7.57
C THR A 21 4.93 -5.95 7.31
N ILE A 22 5.25 -6.77 8.30
CA ILE A 22 6.08 -7.94 8.16
C ILE A 22 5.17 -9.15 8.07
N LYS A 23 5.44 -10.04 7.12
CA LYS A 23 4.74 -11.32 6.98
C LYS A 23 5.77 -12.44 6.99
N LEU A 24 5.48 -13.47 7.75
CA LEU A 24 6.31 -14.66 7.87
C LEU A 24 5.50 -15.89 7.51
N ILE A 25 6.12 -16.82 6.80
CA ILE A 25 5.63 -18.20 6.62
C ILE A 25 6.72 -19.16 7.04
N GLU A 26 6.35 -20.16 7.82
CA GLU A 26 7.18 -21.33 8.09
C GLU A 26 6.71 -22.51 7.24
N LEU A 27 7.65 -23.13 6.56
CA LEU A 27 7.49 -24.41 5.89
C LEU A 27 8.29 -25.46 6.63
N THR A 28 7.67 -26.59 6.91
CA THR A 28 8.32 -27.76 7.50
C THR A 28 8.42 -28.87 6.48
N ARG A 29 9.63 -29.40 6.28
CA ARG A 29 9.84 -30.55 5.39
C ARG A 29 9.63 -31.86 6.16
N ARG A 30 8.64 -32.63 5.76
CA ARG A 30 8.33 -33.95 6.28
C ARG A 30 8.26 -34.94 5.13
N ASN A 31 9.03 -36.00 5.18
CA ASN A 31 9.04 -37.03 4.12
C ASN A 31 9.23 -36.44 2.71
N GLY A 32 10.06 -35.40 2.58
CA GLY A 32 10.33 -34.71 1.31
C GLY A 32 9.26 -33.69 0.88
N VAL A 33 8.13 -33.58 1.60
CA VAL A 33 7.04 -32.64 1.31
C VAL A 33 7.16 -31.40 2.20
N LEU A 34 7.05 -30.23 1.61
CA LEU A 34 6.99 -28.96 2.34
C LEU A 34 5.54 -28.61 2.67
N GLU A 35 5.25 -28.43 3.95
CA GLU A 35 3.93 -28.09 4.46
C GLU A 35 4.02 -26.75 5.21
N ARG A 36 3.03 -25.87 5.04
CA ARG A 36 2.93 -24.62 5.83
C ARG A 36 2.48 -24.97 7.24
N THR A 37 3.32 -24.69 8.22
CA THR A 37 3.07 -25.01 9.63
C THR A 37 2.77 -23.79 10.47
N ARG A 38 3.23 -22.62 10.07
CA ARG A 38 3.01 -21.36 10.81
C ARG A 38 2.99 -20.18 9.87
N GLN A 39 2.24 -19.13 10.24
CA GLN A 39 2.25 -17.84 9.57
C GLN A 39 2.00 -16.70 10.57
N ALA A 40 2.54 -15.53 10.29
CA ALA A 40 2.28 -14.32 11.07
C ALA A 40 2.30 -13.08 10.18
N ARG A 41 1.43 -12.12 10.49
CA ARG A 41 1.42 -10.78 9.91
C ARG A 41 1.35 -9.76 11.02
N VAL A 42 2.31 -8.83 11.05
CA VAL A 42 2.38 -7.77 12.06
C VAL A 42 2.64 -6.42 11.39
N GLU A 43 1.95 -5.38 11.83
CA GLU A 43 2.28 -4.00 11.45
C GLU A 43 3.48 -3.52 12.27
N HIS A 44 4.48 -2.98 11.59
CA HIS A 44 5.73 -2.59 12.27
C HIS A 44 5.80 -1.10 12.63
N HIS A 45 4.79 -0.30 12.29
CA HIS A 45 4.70 1.12 12.65
C HIS A 45 6.00 1.90 12.41
N LYS A 46 6.67 1.65 11.27
CA LYS A 46 7.97 2.21 10.86
C LYS A 46 9.19 1.76 11.71
N THR A 47 9.02 0.76 12.54
CA THR A 47 10.09 0.14 13.33
C THR A 47 10.22 -1.36 13.01
N PRO A 48 10.57 -1.76 11.77
CA PRO A 48 10.54 -3.16 11.36
C PRO A 48 11.57 -4.03 12.10
N GLY A 49 12.73 -3.49 12.46
CA GLY A 49 13.80 -4.25 13.10
C GLY A 49 13.37 -4.91 14.41
N PRO A 50 12.99 -4.15 15.46
CA PRO A 50 12.55 -4.72 16.72
C PRO A 50 11.36 -5.68 16.59
N VAL A 51 10.40 -5.37 15.72
CA VAL A 51 9.24 -6.23 15.48
C VAL A 51 9.65 -7.56 14.86
N LEU A 52 10.58 -7.52 13.89
CA LEU A 52 11.09 -8.74 13.26
C LEU A 52 11.84 -9.62 14.25
N LEU A 53 12.75 -9.04 15.05
CA LEU A 53 13.51 -9.81 16.06
C LEU A 53 12.58 -10.52 17.04
N GLY A 54 11.58 -9.83 17.60
CA GLY A 54 10.61 -10.46 18.49
C GLY A 54 9.85 -11.61 17.85
N LEU A 55 9.46 -11.48 16.57
CA LEU A 55 8.80 -12.58 15.83
C LEU A 55 9.72 -13.77 15.63
N LEU A 56 11.01 -13.55 15.30
CA LEU A 56 11.96 -14.63 15.06
C LEU A 56 12.34 -15.35 16.35
N GLU A 57 12.45 -14.64 17.47
CA GLU A 57 12.62 -15.21 18.79
C GLU A 57 11.46 -16.15 19.15
N ASP A 58 10.23 -15.67 19.01
CA ASP A 58 9.02 -16.47 19.24
C ASP A 58 8.95 -17.72 18.33
N TRP A 59 9.63 -17.71 17.18
CA TRP A 59 9.63 -18.80 16.21
C TRP A 59 10.81 -19.78 16.39
N ASN A 60 11.58 -19.65 17.47
CA ASN A 60 12.74 -20.49 17.75
C ASN A 60 13.74 -20.47 16.58
N TRP A 61 14.36 -19.32 16.41
CA TRP A 61 15.28 -19.01 15.31
C TRP A 61 16.39 -20.05 15.13
N ASP A 62 17.03 -20.47 16.22
CA ASP A 62 18.14 -21.40 16.20
C ASP A 62 17.77 -22.81 15.72
N GLY A 63 16.48 -23.14 15.74
CA GLY A 63 15.94 -24.40 15.25
C GLY A 63 15.58 -24.41 13.76
N LEU A 64 15.88 -23.36 13.01
CA LEU A 64 15.59 -23.27 11.58
C LEU A 64 16.72 -23.85 10.73
N ALA A 65 16.36 -24.56 9.66
CA ALA A 65 17.30 -25.05 8.65
C ALA A 65 17.66 -23.98 7.60
N GLY A 66 16.86 -22.93 7.45
CA GLY A 66 17.10 -21.83 6.54
C GLY A 66 16.04 -20.75 6.59
N ALA A 67 16.44 -19.56 6.19
CA ALA A 67 15.51 -18.43 6.03
C ALA A 67 15.93 -17.54 4.86
N ALA A 68 14.97 -16.86 4.25
CA ALA A 68 15.21 -15.86 3.23
C ALA A 68 14.21 -14.71 3.30
N ALA A 69 14.60 -13.53 2.87
CA ALA A 69 13.81 -12.33 2.97
C ALA A 69 13.56 -11.68 1.62
N CYS A 70 12.33 -11.24 1.39
CA CYS A 70 11.93 -10.37 0.29
C CYS A 70 11.26 -9.11 0.82
N GLY A 71 10.69 -8.31 -0.07
CA GLY A 71 9.97 -7.09 0.27
C GLY A 71 10.82 -5.84 0.26
N ARG A 72 10.14 -4.71 0.36
CA ARG A 72 10.76 -3.38 0.17
C ARG A 72 11.88 -3.06 1.15
N LEU A 73 11.74 -3.53 2.40
CA LEU A 73 12.70 -3.28 3.47
C LEU A 73 13.66 -4.46 3.72
N SER A 74 13.67 -5.47 2.85
CA SER A 74 14.55 -6.66 3.00
C SER A 74 16.04 -6.32 3.06
N ARG A 75 16.45 -5.12 2.62
CA ARG A 75 17.85 -4.63 2.77
C ARG A 75 18.28 -4.41 4.22
N GLN A 76 17.33 -4.30 5.13
CA GLN A 76 17.60 -4.12 6.56
C GLN A 76 17.85 -5.45 7.28
N VAL A 77 17.79 -6.56 6.55
CA VAL A 77 17.94 -7.91 7.08
C VAL A 77 19.17 -8.58 6.48
N ALA A 78 20.03 -9.13 7.33
CA ALA A 78 21.25 -9.85 6.95
C ALA A 78 20.94 -11.33 6.63
N LEU A 79 19.97 -11.55 5.74
CA LEU A 79 19.56 -12.86 5.23
C LEU A 79 19.69 -12.91 3.70
N PRO A 80 19.72 -14.10 3.09
CA PRO A 80 19.59 -14.22 1.64
C PRO A 80 18.37 -13.45 1.15
N ARG A 81 18.62 -12.49 0.25
CA ARG A 81 17.58 -11.65 -0.33
C ARG A 81 17.02 -12.31 -1.58
N VAL A 82 15.70 -12.51 -1.56
CA VAL A 82 14.94 -13.04 -2.69
C VAL A 82 14.33 -11.86 -3.46
N PRO A 83 14.68 -11.65 -4.73
CA PRO A 83 13.96 -10.70 -5.58
C PRO A 83 12.47 -11.01 -5.60
N ILE A 84 11.64 -9.97 -5.63
CA ILE A 84 10.18 -10.14 -5.59
C ILE A 84 9.68 -11.04 -6.74
N THR A 85 10.27 -10.91 -7.92
CA THR A 85 9.97 -11.77 -9.08
C THR A 85 10.26 -13.23 -8.80
N GLN A 86 11.41 -13.54 -8.19
CA GLN A 86 11.79 -14.92 -7.85
C GLN A 86 10.82 -15.50 -6.79
N ALA A 87 10.47 -14.73 -5.76
CA ALA A 87 9.48 -15.14 -4.77
C ALA A 87 8.11 -15.42 -5.41
N GLN A 88 7.67 -14.53 -6.32
CA GLN A 88 6.41 -14.71 -7.03
C GLN A 88 6.42 -15.93 -7.95
N VAL A 89 7.50 -16.17 -8.67
CA VAL A 89 7.65 -17.37 -9.52
C VAL A 89 7.64 -18.65 -8.68
N ALA A 90 8.36 -18.69 -7.55
CA ALA A 90 8.35 -19.84 -6.65
C ALA A 90 6.94 -20.12 -6.10
N GLY A 91 6.22 -19.07 -5.67
CA GLY A 91 4.82 -19.16 -5.26
C GLY A 91 3.90 -19.68 -6.35
N LEU A 92 4.01 -19.17 -7.58
CA LEU A 92 3.23 -19.66 -8.73
C LEU A 92 3.52 -21.12 -9.04
N ARG A 93 4.77 -21.53 -9.08
CA ARG A 93 5.15 -22.95 -9.31
C ARG A 93 4.57 -23.85 -8.25
N ARG A 94 4.56 -23.42 -6.99
CA ARG A 94 3.97 -24.18 -5.88
C ARG A 94 2.47 -24.31 -6.00
N LEU A 95 1.75 -23.25 -6.32
CA LEU A 95 0.27 -23.23 -6.32
C LEU A 95 -0.32 -23.66 -7.67
N ARG A 96 0.41 -23.44 -8.78
CA ARG A 96 -0.10 -23.65 -10.14
C ARG A 96 0.65 -24.73 -10.93
N GLY A 97 1.68 -25.35 -10.33
CA GLY A 97 2.46 -26.38 -11.02
C GLY A 97 3.18 -25.90 -12.27
N GLY A 98 3.51 -24.60 -12.34
CA GLY A 98 4.18 -23.99 -13.50
C GLY A 98 3.25 -23.66 -14.68
N ARG A 99 1.93 -23.76 -14.55
CA ARG A 99 0.98 -23.34 -15.59
C ARG A 99 1.13 -21.84 -15.90
N ALA A 100 0.99 -21.50 -17.19
CA ALA A 100 1.01 -20.10 -17.61
C ALA A 100 -0.02 -19.27 -16.87
N THR A 101 0.42 -18.22 -16.20
CA THR A 101 -0.42 -17.42 -15.30
C THR A 101 0.03 -15.95 -15.33
N THR A 102 -0.93 -15.05 -15.37
CA THR A 102 -0.73 -13.62 -15.11
C THR A 102 -1.01 -13.36 -13.63
N LEU A 103 0.03 -13.07 -12.86
CA LEU A 103 -0.04 -12.73 -11.44
C LEU A 103 -0.10 -11.22 -11.29
N VAL A 104 -1.10 -10.72 -10.57
CA VAL A 104 -1.23 -9.31 -10.22
C VAL A 104 -1.04 -9.16 -8.72
N SER A 105 0.03 -8.50 -8.30
CA SER A 105 0.32 -8.23 -6.89
C SER A 105 0.07 -6.78 -6.57
N ILE A 106 -0.75 -6.50 -5.52
CA ILE A 106 -1.09 -5.14 -5.09
C ILE A 106 -0.76 -4.99 -3.61
N GLY A 107 0.40 -4.38 -3.35
CA GLY A 107 0.91 -4.12 -2.02
C GLY A 107 0.60 -2.72 -1.47
N SER A 108 1.13 -2.42 -0.30
CA SER A 108 0.96 -1.09 0.32
C SER A 108 1.73 0.01 -0.39
N HIS A 109 2.88 -0.27 -1.01
CA HIS A 109 3.75 0.74 -1.65
C HIS A 109 4.14 0.40 -3.09
N GLY A 110 3.53 -0.58 -3.69
CA GLY A 110 3.78 -0.96 -5.08
C GLY A 110 2.76 -1.94 -5.57
N PHE A 111 2.68 -2.05 -6.88
CA PHE A 111 1.93 -3.10 -7.56
C PHE A 111 2.72 -3.57 -8.79
N SER A 112 2.53 -4.82 -9.14
CA SER A 112 3.22 -5.46 -10.25
C SER A 112 2.34 -6.47 -10.95
N VAL A 113 2.72 -6.77 -12.19
CA VAL A 113 2.17 -7.87 -12.97
C VAL A 113 3.33 -8.75 -13.43
N LEU A 114 3.30 -10.02 -13.06
CA LEU A 114 4.22 -11.05 -13.53
C LEU A 114 3.45 -12.00 -14.47
N GLU A 115 3.94 -12.17 -15.68
CA GLU A 115 3.46 -13.18 -16.61
C GLU A 115 4.45 -14.36 -16.62
N LEU A 116 4.02 -15.52 -16.13
CA LEU A 116 4.72 -16.78 -16.32
C LEU A 116 4.11 -17.46 -17.53
N ARG A 117 4.89 -17.67 -18.58
CA ARG A 117 4.44 -18.24 -19.87
C ARG A 117 4.70 -19.75 -19.92
N ASP A 118 3.99 -20.45 -20.80
CA ASP A 118 4.22 -21.90 -21.02
C ASP A 118 5.65 -22.24 -21.48
N SER A 119 6.31 -21.29 -22.15
CA SER A 119 7.73 -21.42 -22.50
C SER A 119 8.70 -21.32 -21.31
N GLY A 120 8.19 -21.04 -20.11
CA GLY A 120 9.00 -20.72 -18.93
C GLY A 120 9.50 -19.27 -18.92
N ALA A 121 9.20 -18.47 -19.94
CA ALA A 121 9.59 -17.06 -19.98
C ALA A 121 8.78 -16.24 -18.95
N GLU A 122 9.47 -15.33 -18.29
CA GLU A 122 8.94 -14.45 -17.27
C GLU A 122 8.93 -13.00 -17.78
N VAL A 123 7.78 -12.33 -17.73
CA VAL A 123 7.67 -10.91 -18.07
C VAL A 123 7.15 -10.16 -16.85
N PHE A 124 7.96 -9.27 -16.33
CA PHE A 124 7.65 -8.50 -15.14
C PHE A 124 7.45 -7.02 -15.45
N ARG A 125 6.36 -6.44 -14.94
CA ARG A 125 6.06 -5.01 -15.02
C ARG A 125 5.68 -4.53 -13.65
N GLU A 126 6.22 -3.41 -13.24
CA GLU A 126 5.91 -2.82 -11.93
C GLU A 126 5.73 -1.31 -12.03
N ASN A 127 5.00 -0.75 -11.07
CA ASN A 127 4.97 0.69 -10.85
C ASN A 127 5.86 1.07 -9.66
N THR A 128 6.98 1.71 -9.96
CA THR A 128 7.93 2.19 -8.97
C THR A 128 7.96 3.70 -8.80
N ARG A 129 7.25 4.44 -9.65
CA ARG A 129 7.39 5.90 -9.77
C ARG A 129 6.31 6.69 -9.04
N CYS A 130 5.16 6.08 -8.75
CA CYS A 130 4.02 6.80 -8.19
C CYS A 130 3.28 5.92 -7.19
N SER A 131 2.76 6.52 -6.12
CA SER A 131 1.94 5.81 -5.11
C SER A 131 0.53 5.47 -5.58
N GLN A 132 0.11 5.95 -6.75
CA GLN A 132 -1.21 5.62 -7.33
C GLN A 132 -1.38 4.10 -7.44
N GLY A 133 -2.56 3.60 -7.13
CA GLY A 133 -2.84 2.17 -7.20
C GLY A 133 -2.29 1.34 -6.03
N THR A 134 -1.78 1.96 -4.97
CA THR A 134 -1.21 1.27 -3.82
C THR A 134 -2.11 1.31 -2.59
N GLY A 135 -1.93 0.35 -1.68
CA GLY A 135 -2.70 0.30 -0.44
C GLY A 135 -2.44 1.49 0.48
N ASN A 136 -1.23 2.05 0.50
CA ASN A 136 -0.92 3.25 1.27
C ASN A 136 -1.65 4.48 0.73
N PHE A 137 -1.77 4.59 -0.58
CA PHE A 137 -2.56 5.65 -1.21
C PHE A 137 -4.04 5.55 -0.82
N LEU A 138 -4.62 4.35 -0.87
CA LEU A 138 -5.97 4.11 -0.38
C LEU A 138 -6.12 4.53 1.08
N ARG A 139 -5.22 4.07 1.96
CA ARG A 139 -5.24 4.39 3.40
C ARG A 139 -5.23 5.90 3.66
N GLN A 140 -4.37 6.64 2.95
CA GLN A 140 -4.26 8.09 3.11
C GLN A 140 -5.52 8.83 2.70
N LEU A 141 -6.17 8.41 1.61
CA LEU A 141 -7.39 9.08 1.14
C LEU A 141 -8.63 8.66 1.93
N VAL A 142 -8.73 7.40 2.34
CA VAL A 142 -9.79 6.90 3.23
C VAL A 142 -9.73 7.58 4.59
N GLY A 143 -8.53 7.76 5.16
CA GLY A 143 -8.35 8.46 6.45
C GLY A 143 -8.85 9.90 6.48
N ARG A 144 -9.04 10.55 5.32
CA ARG A 144 -9.65 11.88 5.24
C ARG A 144 -11.16 11.89 5.53
N PHE A 145 -11.78 10.74 5.51
CA PHE A 145 -13.18 10.53 5.87
C PHE A 145 -13.34 9.95 7.28
N ASP A 146 -12.27 9.97 8.08
CA ASP A 146 -12.21 9.40 9.43
C ASP A 146 -12.61 7.91 9.47
N LEU A 147 -12.20 7.16 8.42
CA LEU A 147 -12.44 5.73 8.30
C LEU A 147 -11.12 4.96 8.28
N SER A 148 -11.12 3.79 8.87
CA SER A 148 -10.11 2.78 8.62
C SER A 148 -10.27 2.17 7.23
N ILE A 149 -9.22 1.52 6.72
CA ILE A 149 -9.29 0.83 5.41
C ILE A 149 -10.30 -0.31 5.42
N HIS A 150 -10.53 -0.93 6.59
CA HIS A 150 -11.50 -2.00 6.77
C HIS A 150 -12.94 -1.47 6.67
N GLU A 151 -13.26 -0.39 7.40
CA GLU A 151 -14.57 0.26 7.36
C GLU A 151 -14.89 0.79 5.96
N ALA A 152 -13.90 1.41 5.30
CA ALA A 152 -14.07 1.88 3.93
C ALA A 152 -14.32 0.73 2.94
N SER A 153 -13.58 -0.39 3.09
CA SER A 153 -13.79 -1.56 2.24
C SER A 153 -15.20 -2.15 2.38
N ALA A 154 -15.71 -2.23 3.61
CA ALA A 154 -17.08 -2.67 3.87
C ALA A 154 -18.12 -1.67 3.31
N LEU A 155 -17.87 -0.36 3.48
CA LEU A 155 -18.77 0.68 3.01
C LEU A 155 -18.97 0.67 1.49
N VAL A 156 -17.91 0.35 0.72
CA VAL A 156 -17.96 0.38 -0.75
C VAL A 156 -18.40 -0.93 -1.38
N GLU A 157 -18.55 -1.99 -0.59
CA GLU A 157 -18.80 -3.35 -1.11
C GLU A 157 -20.12 -3.45 -1.91
N GLY A 158 -21.17 -2.79 -1.46
CA GLY A 158 -22.48 -2.79 -2.12
C GLY A 158 -22.76 -1.57 -3.01
N GLU A 159 -21.80 -0.66 -3.19
CA GLU A 159 -22.01 0.57 -3.93
C GLU A 159 -21.98 0.33 -5.44
N SER A 160 -23.13 0.45 -6.09
CA SER A 160 -23.29 0.20 -7.54
C SER A 160 -23.03 1.44 -8.41
N GLU A 161 -23.10 2.64 -7.81
CA GLU A 161 -22.97 3.91 -8.53
C GLU A 161 -21.76 4.71 -8.01
N PRO A 162 -20.54 4.32 -8.35
CA PRO A 162 -19.35 5.05 -7.91
C PRO A 162 -19.36 6.48 -8.45
N ALA A 163 -18.92 7.44 -7.63
CA ALA A 163 -18.75 8.80 -8.10
C ALA A 163 -17.64 8.88 -9.15
N PRO A 164 -17.85 9.60 -10.26
CA PRO A 164 -16.83 9.73 -11.31
C PRO A 164 -15.66 10.57 -10.79
N LEU A 165 -14.45 9.99 -10.81
CA LEU A 165 -13.21 10.67 -10.51
C LEU A 165 -12.44 10.91 -11.82
N SER A 166 -11.96 12.15 -12.02
CA SER A 166 -11.47 12.60 -13.33
C SER A 166 -10.04 12.16 -13.64
N GLY A 167 -9.33 11.58 -12.67
CA GLY A 167 -7.91 11.35 -12.87
C GLY A 167 -7.38 10.10 -12.21
N ARG A 168 -6.20 9.70 -12.68
CA ARG A 168 -5.42 8.60 -12.08
C ARG A 168 -4.34 9.13 -11.12
N CYS A 169 -4.01 10.42 -11.21
CA CYS A 169 -2.98 11.03 -10.38
C CYS A 169 -3.48 11.20 -8.93
N PRO A 170 -2.70 10.81 -7.91
CA PRO A 170 -3.06 10.97 -6.50
C PRO A 170 -3.48 12.39 -6.12
N VAL A 171 -2.83 13.38 -6.69
CA VAL A 171 -3.12 14.81 -6.40
C VAL A 171 -4.48 15.20 -6.96
N ILE A 172 -4.78 14.80 -8.20
CA ILE A 172 -6.07 15.07 -8.86
C ILE A 172 -7.18 14.35 -8.10
N LEU A 173 -7.03 13.05 -7.83
CA LEU A 173 -8.02 12.25 -7.10
C LEU A 173 -8.34 12.88 -5.74
N LYS A 174 -7.33 13.34 -5.00
CA LYS A 174 -7.53 14.05 -3.73
C LYS A 174 -8.37 15.31 -3.90
N THR A 175 -8.14 16.07 -4.96
CA THR A 175 -8.87 17.31 -5.26
C THR A 175 -10.31 17.01 -5.67
N ASP A 176 -10.51 16.04 -6.55
CA ASP A 176 -11.85 15.60 -6.99
C ASP A 176 -12.69 15.12 -5.82
N MET A 177 -12.14 14.26 -4.97
CA MET A 177 -12.82 13.75 -3.77
C MET A 177 -13.24 14.89 -2.84
N THR A 178 -12.37 15.88 -2.63
CA THR A 178 -12.69 17.05 -1.81
C THR A 178 -13.83 17.87 -2.44
N HIS A 179 -13.77 18.07 -3.76
CA HIS A 179 -14.80 18.81 -4.48
C HIS A 179 -16.15 18.10 -4.43
N LEU A 180 -16.20 16.80 -4.64
CA LEU A 180 -17.42 16.00 -4.55
C LEU A 180 -17.99 16.01 -3.14
N ALA A 181 -17.16 15.86 -2.11
CA ALA A 181 -17.59 15.94 -0.72
C ALA A 181 -18.20 17.31 -0.37
N ASN A 182 -17.60 18.40 -0.85
CA ASN A 182 -18.13 19.75 -0.67
C ASN A 182 -19.46 19.98 -1.41
N LYS A 183 -19.73 19.24 -2.47
CA LYS A 183 -21.02 19.23 -3.17
C LYS A 183 -22.08 18.36 -2.51
N GLY A 184 -21.76 17.69 -1.42
CA GLY A 184 -22.68 16.80 -0.70
C GLY A 184 -22.79 15.39 -1.30
N GLU A 185 -21.87 14.98 -2.16
CA GLU A 185 -21.83 13.61 -2.68
C GLU A 185 -21.61 12.61 -1.54
N SER A 186 -22.23 11.43 -1.64
CA SER A 186 -22.14 10.44 -0.57
C SER A 186 -20.73 9.86 -0.42
N ARG A 187 -20.37 9.56 0.82
CA ARG A 187 -19.07 9.02 1.19
C ARG A 187 -18.81 7.66 0.53
N SER A 188 -19.86 6.81 0.46
CA SER A 188 -19.77 5.49 -0.19
C SER A 188 -19.44 5.62 -1.68
N ARG A 189 -20.13 6.52 -2.40
CA ARG A 189 -19.92 6.72 -3.84
C ARG A 189 -18.54 7.30 -4.14
N ILE A 190 -18.07 8.29 -3.36
CA ILE A 190 -16.72 8.87 -3.52
C ILE A 190 -15.66 7.81 -3.31
N LEU A 191 -15.76 7.04 -2.21
CA LEU A 191 -14.79 5.99 -1.91
C LEU A 191 -14.86 4.83 -2.91
N ALA A 192 -16.05 4.47 -3.39
CA ALA A 192 -16.19 3.48 -4.46
C ALA A 192 -15.44 3.91 -5.72
N GLY A 193 -15.60 5.17 -6.14
CA GLY A 193 -14.83 5.74 -7.26
C GLY A 193 -13.31 5.70 -7.03
N LEU A 194 -12.86 5.95 -5.78
CA LEU A 194 -11.44 5.85 -5.43
C LEU A 194 -10.91 4.41 -5.61
N TYR A 195 -11.64 3.40 -5.10
CA TYR A 195 -11.24 1.99 -5.25
C TYR A 195 -11.19 1.57 -6.72
N ASP A 196 -12.15 2.01 -7.53
CA ASP A 196 -12.17 1.73 -8.96
C ASP A 196 -10.99 2.41 -9.69
N ALA A 197 -10.69 3.67 -9.38
CA ALA A 197 -9.53 4.36 -9.94
C ALA A 197 -8.19 3.67 -9.58
N VAL A 198 -8.08 3.09 -8.37
CA VAL A 198 -6.92 2.27 -7.97
C VAL A 198 -6.83 1.01 -8.84
N CYS A 199 -7.94 0.31 -9.06
CA CYS A 199 -7.97 -0.87 -9.93
C CYS A 199 -7.55 -0.52 -11.36
N GLU A 200 -8.08 0.56 -11.94
CA GLU A 200 -7.72 1.02 -13.28
C GLU A 200 -6.23 1.29 -13.44
N ASN A 201 -5.58 1.88 -12.42
CA ASN A 201 -4.15 2.13 -12.44
C ASN A 201 -3.32 0.85 -12.53
N VAL A 202 -3.76 -0.22 -11.86
CA VAL A 202 -3.10 -1.53 -11.90
C VAL A 202 -3.40 -2.27 -13.22
N GLN A 203 -4.63 -2.22 -13.68
CA GLN A 203 -5.10 -2.89 -14.90
C GLN A 203 -4.32 -2.45 -16.15
N VAL A 204 -3.77 -1.23 -16.19
CA VAL A 204 -2.92 -0.75 -17.30
C VAL A 204 -1.68 -1.63 -17.53
N LEU A 205 -1.18 -2.30 -16.48
CA LEU A 205 -0.04 -3.21 -16.60
C LEU A 205 -0.41 -4.57 -17.19
N ILE A 206 -1.67 -4.96 -17.14
CA ILE A 206 -2.17 -6.21 -17.75
C ILE A 206 -2.24 -6.02 -19.27
N LYS A 207 -1.79 -7.02 -20.01
CA LYS A 207 -1.81 -7.01 -21.48
C LYS A 207 -2.64 -8.20 -21.98
N PRO A 208 -3.98 -8.07 -22.04
CA PRO A 208 -4.89 -9.20 -22.25
C PRO A 208 -4.62 -10.05 -23.50
N ARG A 209 -4.12 -9.43 -24.59
CA ARG A 209 -3.84 -10.13 -25.84
C ARG A 209 -2.42 -10.71 -25.93
N LEU A 210 -1.56 -10.41 -24.97
CA LEU A 210 -0.13 -10.77 -25.01
C LEU A 210 0.29 -11.67 -23.86
N GLY A 211 -0.42 -11.60 -22.75
CA GLY A 211 -0.13 -12.37 -21.54
C GLY A 211 -0.97 -13.66 -21.44
N PRO A 212 -0.63 -14.53 -20.48
CA PRO A 212 -1.45 -15.69 -20.14
C PRO A 212 -2.88 -15.29 -19.76
N PRO A 213 -3.91 -16.06 -20.20
CA PRO A 213 -5.30 -15.69 -19.94
C PRO A 213 -5.75 -15.95 -18.49
N GLU A 214 -5.09 -16.84 -17.76
CA GLU A 214 -5.39 -17.11 -16.35
C GLU A 214 -4.81 -16.03 -15.46
N VAL A 215 -5.63 -15.33 -14.67
CA VAL A 215 -5.24 -14.17 -13.86
C VAL A 215 -5.45 -14.45 -12.38
N MET A 216 -4.39 -14.33 -11.59
CA MET A 216 -4.40 -14.50 -10.14
C MET A 216 -4.09 -13.16 -9.45
N LEU A 217 -4.87 -12.82 -8.41
CA LEU A 217 -4.68 -11.61 -7.62
C LEU A 217 -4.06 -11.93 -6.27
N VAL A 218 -2.99 -11.20 -5.88
CA VAL A 218 -2.33 -11.35 -4.59
C VAL A 218 -2.00 -10.01 -3.95
N GLY A 219 -1.66 -10.03 -2.66
CA GLY A 219 -1.28 -8.84 -1.89
C GLY A 219 -2.41 -8.28 -1.04
N GLY A 220 -2.07 -7.39 -0.11
CA GLY A 220 -3.00 -6.93 0.92
C GLY A 220 -4.21 -6.14 0.44
N VAL A 221 -4.11 -5.46 -0.71
CA VAL A 221 -5.21 -4.66 -1.28
C VAL A 221 -6.31 -5.56 -1.85
N THR A 222 -5.97 -6.77 -2.28
CA THR A 222 -6.94 -7.74 -2.84
C THR A 222 -7.90 -8.32 -1.79
N ARG A 223 -7.71 -8.02 -0.50
CA ARG A 223 -8.68 -8.35 0.55
C ARG A 223 -10.00 -7.58 0.39
N SER A 224 -9.99 -6.43 -0.27
CA SER A 224 -11.24 -5.73 -0.60
C SER A 224 -12.04 -6.49 -1.64
N ARG A 225 -13.29 -6.82 -1.30
CA ARG A 225 -14.20 -7.49 -2.22
C ARG A 225 -14.47 -6.65 -3.48
N ARG A 226 -14.61 -5.32 -3.32
CA ARG A 226 -14.76 -4.42 -4.47
C ARG A 226 -13.58 -4.50 -5.43
N VAL A 227 -12.36 -4.57 -4.91
CA VAL A 227 -11.15 -4.74 -5.73
C VAL A 227 -11.20 -6.05 -6.50
N ARG A 228 -11.48 -7.18 -5.82
CA ARG A 228 -11.59 -8.48 -6.50
C ARG A 228 -12.66 -8.48 -7.58
N GLU A 229 -13.84 -7.94 -7.28
CA GLU A 229 -14.94 -7.87 -8.24
C GLU A 229 -14.61 -6.99 -9.45
N ASN A 230 -14.00 -5.83 -9.23
CA ASN A 230 -13.58 -4.93 -10.30
C ASN A 230 -12.56 -5.63 -11.24
N PHE A 231 -11.60 -6.38 -10.67
CA PHE A 231 -10.66 -7.16 -11.46
C PHE A 231 -11.33 -8.34 -12.16
N ARG A 232 -12.27 -9.03 -11.51
CA ARG A 232 -13.03 -10.13 -12.14
C ARG A 232 -13.75 -9.62 -13.40
N VAL A 233 -14.50 -8.52 -13.27
CA VAL A 233 -15.21 -7.90 -14.40
C VAL A 233 -14.25 -7.47 -15.50
N PHE A 234 -13.10 -6.87 -15.16
CA PHE A 234 -12.09 -6.49 -16.13
C PHE A 234 -11.53 -7.70 -16.89
N VAL A 235 -11.13 -8.73 -16.16
CA VAL A 235 -10.52 -9.95 -16.69
C VAL A 235 -11.48 -10.66 -17.65
N GLU A 236 -12.73 -10.89 -17.23
CA GLU A 236 -13.76 -11.54 -18.01
C GLU A 236 -14.13 -10.74 -19.28
N ARG A 237 -14.26 -9.41 -19.17
CA ARG A 237 -14.52 -8.53 -20.31
C ARG A 237 -13.44 -8.64 -21.42
N HIS A 238 -12.21 -8.96 -21.02
CA HIS A 238 -11.10 -9.12 -21.96
C HIS A 238 -10.87 -10.57 -22.40
N GLY A 239 -11.80 -11.48 -22.10
CA GLY A 239 -11.71 -12.90 -22.47
C GLY A 239 -10.61 -13.66 -21.68
N MET A 240 -10.25 -13.15 -20.51
CA MET A 240 -9.34 -13.81 -19.59
C MET A 240 -10.13 -14.50 -18.46
N HIS A 241 -9.47 -15.30 -17.63
CA HIS A 241 -10.11 -16.12 -16.61
C HIS A 241 -9.54 -15.82 -15.23
N PRO A 242 -10.36 -15.35 -14.28
CA PRO A 242 -9.89 -15.14 -12.91
C PRO A 242 -9.64 -16.49 -12.24
N ILE A 243 -8.55 -16.59 -11.47
CA ILE A 243 -8.22 -17.75 -10.64
C ILE A 243 -8.47 -17.37 -9.21
N GLU A 244 -9.33 -18.14 -8.56
CA GLU A 244 -9.55 -18.02 -7.14
C GLU A 244 -8.33 -18.55 -6.36
N ILE A 245 -8.00 -17.83 -5.30
CA ILE A 245 -6.93 -18.15 -4.36
C ILE A 245 -7.44 -17.89 -2.95
N GLU A 246 -7.04 -18.72 -2.01
CA GLU A 246 -7.36 -18.52 -0.60
C GLU A 246 -6.79 -17.18 -0.12
N GLU A 247 -7.53 -16.48 0.75
CA GLU A 247 -7.15 -15.13 1.22
C GLU A 247 -5.78 -15.10 1.88
N ASP A 248 -5.45 -16.13 2.66
CA ASP A 248 -4.16 -16.27 3.31
C ASP A 248 -3.03 -16.50 2.30
N ASP A 249 -3.26 -17.34 1.29
CA ASP A 249 -2.28 -17.59 0.23
C ASP A 249 -2.03 -16.31 -0.58
N ALA A 250 -3.07 -15.54 -0.86
CA ALA A 250 -2.94 -14.24 -1.54
C ALA A 250 -2.18 -13.23 -0.69
N LEU A 251 -2.43 -13.19 0.62
CA LEU A 251 -1.80 -12.23 1.54
C LEU A 251 -0.32 -12.53 1.80
N PHE A 252 0.03 -13.81 1.94
CA PHE A 252 1.37 -14.27 2.28
C PHE A 252 2.19 -14.73 1.08
N PHE A 253 1.75 -14.45 -0.13
CA PHE A 253 2.29 -15.02 -1.37
C PHE A 253 3.80 -14.85 -1.52
N GLU A 254 4.32 -13.66 -1.31
CA GLU A 254 5.74 -13.35 -1.42
C GLU A 254 6.56 -13.98 -0.27
N ALA A 255 5.99 -14.06 0.93
CA ALA A 255 6.62 -14.74 2.06
C ALA A 255 6.68 -16.26 1.80
N LEU A 256 5.61 -16.86 1.24
CA LEU A 256 5.60 -18.25 0.81
C LEU A 256 6.70 -18.53 -0.23
N GLY A 257 6.79 -17.68 -1.25
CA GLY A 257 7.83 -17.82 -2.27
C GLY A 257 9.24 -17.74 -1.69
N SER A 258 9.47 -16.84 -0.74
CA SER A 258 10.76 -16.71 -0.06
C SER A 258 11.09 -17.93 0.79
N ALA A 259 10.09 -18.53 1.48
CA ALA A 259 10.28 -19.76 2.23
C ALA A 259 10.64 -20.96 1.32
N LEU A 260 10.00 -21.04 0.13
CA LEU A 260 10.31 -22.06 -0.87
C LEU A 260 11.76 -21.92 -1.38
N VAL A 261 12.18 -20.69 -1.68
CA VAL A 261 13.59 -20.44 -2.11
C VAL A 261 14.56 -20.80 -0.99
N ALA A 262 14.26 -20.46 0.27
CA ALA A 262 15.08 -20.86 1.42
C ALA A 262 15.18 -22.39 1.58
N ALA A 263 14.11 -23.13 1.26
CA ALA A 263 14.08 -24.59 1.32
C ALA A 263 14.84 -25.25 0.14
N GLU A 264 14.85 -24.63 -1.03
CA GLU A 264 15.61 -25.10 -2.21
C GLU A 264 17.11 -24.86 -2.07
N SER A 265 17.51 -23.74 -1.46
CA SER A 265 18.90 -23.33 -1.32
C SER A 265 19.16 -22.82 0.11
N PRO A 266 19.21 -23.70 1.11
CA PRO A 266 19.46 -23.33 2.49
C PRO A 266 20.83 -22.65 2.63
N ALA A 267 20.86 -21.52 3.34
CA ALA A 267 22.08 -20.82 3.71
C ALA A 267 22.26 -20.80 5.23
N PRO A 268 23.50 -20.76 5.74
CA PRO A 268 23.75 -20.62 7.17
C PRO A 268 23.05 -19.37 7.71
N LEU A 269 22.38 -19.51 8.85
CA LEU A 269 21.69 -18.42 9.50
C LEU A 269 22.65 -17.65 10.41
N PRO A 270 22.60 -16.33 10.44
CA PRO A 270 23.32 -15.54 11.46
C PRO A 270 22.69 -15.77 12.84
N ALA A 271 23.44 -15.46 13.91
CA ALA A 271 22.84 -15.35 15.23
C ALA A 271 21.67 -14.34 15.20
N LEU A 272 20.66 -14.52 16.07
CA LEU A 272 19.44 -13.70 16.03
C LEU A 272 19.75 -12.20 16.11
N GLU A 273 20.72 -11.81 16.96
CA GLU A 273 21.14 -10.42 17.15
C GLU A 273 21.79 -9.82 15.91
N ALA A 274 22.33 -10.67 15.02
CA ALA A 274 22.98 -10.28 13.76
C ALA A 274 22.03 -10.35 12.56
N VAL A 275 20.76 -10.70 12.75
CA VAL A 275 19.76 -10.77 11.66
C VAL A 275 19.49 -9.39 11.07
N LEU A 276 19.57 -8.33 11.86
CA LEU A 276 19.46 -6.98 11.32
C LEU A 276 20.79 -6.58 10.70
N ALA A 277 20.74 -6.16 9.44
CA ALA A 277 21.91 -5.60 8.78
C ALA A 277 22.39 -4.38 9.57
N ALA A 278 23.69 -4.31 9.87
CA ALA A 278 24.26 -3.11 10.44
C ALA A 278 23.93 -1.93 9.51
N HIS A 279 23.35 -0.89 10.03
CA HIS A 279 23.12 0.33 9.28
C HIS A 279 24.52 0.89 8.95
N ASP A 280 24.88 0.88 7.67
CA ASP A 280 25.94 1.75 7.18
C ASP A 280 25.47 3.17 7.49
N GLY A 281 26.12 3.75 8.49
CA GLY A 281 25.66 4.92 9.23
C GLY A 281 25.55 6.23 8.45
N HIS A 282 24.67 6.26 7.48
CA HIS A 282 24.01 7.50 7.10
C HIS A 282 22.83 7.73 8.05
N GLU A 283 23.12 7.92 9.33
CA GLU A 283 22.18 8.60 10.22
C GLU A 283 21.97 9.99 9.61
N LEU A 284 20.78 10.21 9.06
CA LEU A 284 20.35 11.57 8.75
C LEU A 284 20.44 12.34 10.08
N GLU A 285 21.32 13.33 10.10
CA GLU A 285 21.46 14.23 11.24
C GLU A 285 20.06 14.73 11.60
N ARG A 286 19.57 14.32 12.76
CA ARG A 286 18.25 14.76 13.23
C ARG A 286 18.36 16.21 13.64
N VAL A 287 18.02 17.11 12.74
CA VAL A 287 17.80 18.51 13.11
C VAL A 287 16.70 18.61 14.16
N PRO A 288 16.84 19.45 15.18
CA PRO A 288 15.79 19.68 16.14
C PRO A 288 14.48 20.05 15.49
N ALA A 289 13.35 19.65 16.09
CA ALA A 289 12.03 19.99 15.56
C ALA A 289 11.90 21.50 15.33
N LEU A 290 11.26 21.90 14.23
CA LEU A 290 11.04 23.33 13.89
C LEU A 290 10.46 24.13 15.06
N ALA A 291 9.69 23.49 15.95
CA ALA A 291 9.18 24.09 17.17
C ALA A 291 10.28 24.66 18.09
N SER A 292 11.49 24.10 18.08
CA SER A 292 12.62 24.62 18.88
C SER A 292 13.13 25.98 18.38
N TYR A 293 12.81 26.34 17.14
CA TYR A 293 13.23 27.60 16.52
C TYR A 293 12.15 28.68 16.53
N LEU A 294 10.97 28.40 17.14
CA LEU A 294 9.86 29.36 17.22
C LEU A 294 10.23 30.69 17.88
N GLY A 295 11.22 30.70 18.79
CA GLY A 295 11.73 31.94 19.40
C GLY A 295 12.45 32.90 18.43
N GLY A 296 12.92 32.35 17.28
CA GLY A 296 13.53 33.16 16.20
C GLY A 296 12.55 33.52 15.07
N VAL A 297 11.28 33.14 15.18
CA VAL A 297 10.26 33.41 14.15
C VAL A 297 9.53 34.72 14.50
N GLU A 298 9.80 35.77 13.73
CA GLU A 298 9.04 37.00 13.81
C GLU A 298 7.70 36.84 13.05
N ARG A 299 6.58 36.81 13.80
CA ARG A 299 5.25 36.86 13.19
C ARG A 299 4.98 38.22 12.63
N MET A 300 5.05 38.40 11.34
CA MET A 300 4.50 39.58 10.70
C MET A 300 2.99 39.61 10.93
N LYS A 301 2.54 40.47 11.83
CA LYS A 301 1.11 40.73 11.97
C LYS A 301 0.62 41.32 10.64
N ARG A 302 -0.32 40.64 9.98
CA ARG A 302 -1.09 41.27 8.91
C ARG A 302 -1.54 42.64 9.44
N GLN A 303 -1.24 43.74 8.72
CA GLN A 303 -1.76 45.04 9.10
C GLN A 303 -3.29 44.87 9.14
N THR A 304 -3.85 45.00 10.33
CA THR A 304 -5.32 45.07 10.48
C THR A 304 -5.76 46.27 9.66
N ALA A 305 -6.83 46.13 8.90
CA ALA A 305 -7.41 47.13 8.07
C ALA A 305 -7.43 48.50 8.83
N ARG A 306 -6.93 49.55 8.21
CA ARG A 306 -6.93 50.88 8.84
C ARG A 306 -8.36 51.28 9.14
N PRO A 307 -8.66 51.82 10.34
CA PRO A 307 -10.00 52.35 10.62
C PRO A 307 -10.34 53.41 9.58
N ILE A 308 -11.39 53.19 8.85
CA ILE A 308 -11.78 54.06 7.75
C ILE A 308 -12.68 55.13 8.30
N ARG A 309 -12.34 56.39 7.98
CA ARG A 309 -13.25 57.51 8.21
C ARG A 309 -14.14 57.67 6.98
N VAL A 310 -15.42 57.30 7.14
CA VAL A 310 -16.41 57.49 6.11
C VAL A 310 -16.60 59.02 5.94
N LYS A 311 -16.31 59.54 4.77
CA LYS A 311 -16.61 60.92 4.35
C LYS A 311 -17.80 60.79 3.38
N GLY A 312 -18.98 61.19 3.79
CA GLY A 312 -20.16 61.15 2.94
C GLY A 312 -21.45 61.05 3.71
N SER A 313 -22.53 60.65 3.04
CA SER A 313 -23.89 60.52 3.62
C SER A 313 -24.01 59.42 4.71
N GLY A 314 -22.96 58.64 4.91
CA GLY A 314 -22.97 57.50 5.84
C GLY A 314 -23.68 56.27 5.30
N LYS A 315 -24.14 56.26 4.05
CA LYS A 315 -24.75 55.10 3.41
C LYS A 315 -23.68 54.19 2.77
N LEU A 316 -23.71 52.92 3.15
CA LEU A 316 -22.72 51.96 2.67
C LEU A 316 -23.41 50.81 1.95
N ILE A 317 -22.79 50.31 0.91
CA ILE A 317 -23.11 49.02 0.27
C ILE A 317 -22.10 48.01 0.78
N LEU A 318 -22.59 46.86 1.30
CA LEU A 318 -21.75 45.78 1.77
C LEU A 318 -21.74 44.65 0.72
N GLY A 319 -20.55 44.28 0.26
CA GLY A 319 -20.33 43.10 -0.58
C GLY A 319 -19.70 41.97 0.23
N PHE A 320 -20.22 40.75 0.09
CA PHE A 320 -19.73 39.56 0.77
C PHE A 320 -19.24 38.55 -0.26
N ASP A 321 -18.06 38.03 -0.05
CA ASP A 321 -17.54 36.83 -0.71
C ASP A 321 -17.39 35.74 0.35
N ILE A 322 -18.22 34.69 0.27
CA ILE A 322 -18.24 33.59 1.23
C ILE A 322 -17.65 32.36 0.54
N GLY A 323 -16.37 32.14 0.80
CA GLY A 323 -15.64 30.97 0.30
C GLY A 323 -15.63 29.81 1.30
N SER A 324 -15.20 28.65 0.85
CA SER A 324 -15.12 27.42 1.68
C SER A 324 -14.07 27.49 2.80
N THR A 325 -13.08 28.37 2.70
CA THR A 325 -11.95 28.51 3.65
C THR A 325 -11.85 29.87 4.31
N GLY A 326 -12.69 30.81 3.92
CA GLY A 326 -12.70 32.17 4.48
C GLY A 326 -13.75 33.03 3.83
N SER A 327 -14.13 34.09 4.53
CA SER A 327 -15.06 35.10 4.01
C SER A 327 -14.35 36.44 3.89
N LYS A 328 -14.73 37.24 2.91
CA LYS A 328 -14.26 38.60 2.71
C LYS A 328 -15.45 39.53 2.68
N VAL A 329 -15.26 40.73 3.22
CA VAL A 329 -16.27 41.77 3.24
C VAL A 329 -15.68 43.05 2.71
N VAL A 330 -16.41 43.74 1.87
CA VAL A 330 -16.05 45.04 1.33
C VAL A 330 -17.17 46.03 1.60
N ALA A 331 -16.85 47.19 2.10
CA ALA A 331 -17.80 48.28 2.25
C ALA A 331 -17.47 49.39 1.24
N LEU A 332 -18.49 49.78 0.45
CA LEU A 332 -18.42 50.83 -0.55
C LEU A 332 -19.29 52.03 -0.09
N ASP A 333 -18.74 53.20 -0.12
CA ASP A 333 -19.54 54.42 0.11
C ASP A 333 -20.44 54.72 -1.09
N CYS A 334 -21.73 54.94 -0.82
CA CYS A 334 -22.75 55.12 -1.88
C CYS A 334 -22.54 56.38 -2.71
N ASP A 335 -21.97 57.42 -2.13
CA ASP A 335 -21.84 58.74 -2.79
C ASP A 335 -20.53 58.80 -3.60
N SER A 336 -19.41 58.46 -2.99
CA SER A 336 -18.09 58.47 -3.64
C SER A 336 -17.82 57.27 -4.52
N ARG A 337 -18.54 56.17 -4.32
CA ARG A 337 -18.29 54.83 -4.94
C ARG A 337 -16.90 54.27 -4.67
N GLU A 338 -16.25 54.74 -3.62
CA GLU A 338 -14.93 54.25 -3.20
C GLU A 338 -15.08 53.13 -2.16
N VAL A 339 -14.12 52.20 -2.17
CA VAL A 339 -14.02 51.16 -1.13
C VAL A 339 -13.53 51.85 0.14
N VAL A 340 -14.36 51.85 1.17
CA VAL A 340 -14.05 52.53 2.45
C VAL A 340 -13.61 51.55 3.52
N TRP A 341 -13.86 50.24 3.33
CA TRP A 341 -13.42 49.18 4.23
C TRP A 341 -13.36 47.83 3.53
N GLU A 342 -12.38 47.02 3.90
CA GLU A 342 -12.23 45.64 3.48
C GLU A 342 -11.69 44.76 4.64
N GLY A 343 -12.16 43.51 4.75
CA GLY A 343 -11.75 42.59 5.81
C GLY A 343 -12.02 41.12 5.49
#